data_a9cf9a44730666ba4988a1d949719523
#
_entry.id   a9cf9a44730666ba4988a1d949719523
#
_cell.length_a   1.000
_cell.length_b   1.000
_cell.length_c   1.000
_cell.angle_alpha   90.00
_cell.angle_beta   90.00
_cell.angle_gamma   90.00
#
_symmetry.space_group_name_H-M   'P 1'
#
loop_
_entity.id
_entity.type
_entity.pdbx_description
1 polymer ?
#
loop_
_entity_poly.entity_id
_entity_poly.type
_entity_poly.pdbx_seq_one_letter_code
_entity_poly.pdbx_strand_id
1 'polypeptide(L)'
;MSQPVETVDVLIVGAGLSGVGAACQLRRECPDKSVVVLEARDAIGGTWDLFRYPGIRSDSDMFTLGYRFSPWTDPKAIADGPSILRYIHDTAQRYGVDKLIRTNHRVVNASWDSDDARWTVDVHRTDTDERRTISCSFLYVCTGYYRYDEGFSPTFPGVQGFRGPVIHPQHWPEDLDYRGKRIVVIGSGATAVTLVPSLAEEAAHVTMLQRSPTYVASRPASDPIADWLRARLPQQLAYAIVRWKNALQAIAIFNLSRRRPEMMKSMLRKDAIRRLPEGYAVDTHFAPTYNPWDQRMCLVPDGDLFTAISEGRASVVTDQIDTFTETGIRLQSGAELEADIVVSATGLNLLAIGGMQLEVDGRIVDLSNTVSYKGMMLSGVPNFAWTIGYTNASWTLKADLVAEYVCRLLKHMDTAGYASVTPDAAGTTAAGPFLDLASGYVKRSLAELPKQGDRAPWRLHQNYVKDVRLLRRGPIDDAVVFAPAVSARVRSMA
;
A
#
# COMPACT_ATOMS: atom_id res chain seq x y z
N MET A 1 -5.18 -7.01 -41.71
CA MET A 1 -4.53 -5.70 -41.49
C MET A 1 -4.34 -5.56 -39.98
N SER A 2 -3.11 -5.49 -39.49
CA SER A 2 -2.84 -5.19 -38.07
C SER A 2 -3.38 -3.80 -37.77
N GLN A 3 -4.20 -3.67 -36.71
CA GLN A 3 -4.62 -2.35 -36.23
C GLN A 3 -3.38 -1.50 -35.89
N PRO A 4 -3.39 -0.21 -36.18
CA PRO A 4 -2.28 0.66 -35.81
C PRO A 4 -2.11 0.60 -34.27
N VAL A 5 -0.88 0.44 -33.81
CA VAL A 5 -0.54 0.44 -32.39
C VAL A 5 -0.89 1.79 -31.80
N GLU A 6 -1.74 1.82 -30.78
CA GLU A 6 -2.08 3.04 -30.04
C GLU A 6 -0.82 3.59 -29.38
N THR A 7 -0.60 4.91 -29.48
CA THR A 7 0.61 5.56 -28.97
C THR A 7 0.22 6.68 -27.99
N VAL A 8 0.84 6.68 -26.80
CA VAL A 8 0.66 7.70 -25.75
C VAL A 8 1.99 8.18 -25.20
N ASP A 9 2.01 9.33 -24.52
CA ASP A 9 3.23 9.81 -23.87
C ASP A 9 3.46 9.06 -22.55
N VAL A 10 2.43 8.94 -21.70
CA VAL A 10 2.52 8.28 -20.40
C VAL A 10 1.44 7.23 -20.26
N LEU A 11 1.87 6.01 -19.97
CA LEU A 11 0.95 4.92 -19.62
C LEU A 11 1.09 4.63 -18.13
N ILE A 12 -0.03 4.76 -17.41
CA ILE A 12 -0.12 4.44 -15.97
C ILE A 12 -0.75 3.06 -15.83
N VAL A 13 -0.14 2.19 -15.01
CA VAL A 13 -0.65 0.85 -14.72
C VAL A 13 -1.19 0.81 -13.30
N GLY A 14 -2.50 0.59 -13.17
CA GLY A 14 -3.26 0.56 -11.92
C GLY A 14 -4.03 1.85 -11.65
N ALA A 15 -5.34 1.72 -11.36
CA ALA A 15 -6.25 2.82 -11.03
C ALA A 15 -6.66 2.81 -9.55
N GLY A 16 -5.79 2.39 -8.66
CA GLY A 16 -5.91 2.59 -7.22
C GLY A 16 -5.58 4.02 -6.81
N LEU A 17 -5.47 4.25 -5.49
CA LEU A 17 -5.13 5.56 -4.92
C LEU A 17 -3.91 6.20 -5.60
N SER A 18 -2.85 5.44 -5.86
CA SER A 18 -1.63 5.95 -6.49
C SER A 18 -1.83 6.35 -7.95
N GLY A 19 -2.50 5.51 -8.75
CA GLY A 19 -2.67 5.76 -10.18
C GLY A 19 -3.62 6.92 -10.46
N VAL A 20 -4.72 7.01 -9.72
CA VAL A 20 -5.62 8.17 -9.80
C VAL A 20 -4.88 9.46 -9.41
N GLY A 21 -4.09 9.43 -8.32
CA GLY A 21 -3.27 10.57 -7.91
C GLY A 21 -2.24 10.98 -8.96
N ALA A 22 -1.55 10.01 -9.56
CA ALA A 22 -0.56 10.23 -10.63
C ALA A 22 -1.20 10.85 -11.88
N ALA A 23 -2.34 10.31 -12.32
CA ALA A 23 -3.09 10.84 -13.47
C ALA A 23 -3.57 12.27 -13.22
N CYS A 24 -4.11 12.56 -12.02
CA CYS A 24 -4.50 13.92 -11.63
C CYS A 24 -3.30 14.88 -11.65
N GLN A 25 -2.15 14.44 -11.15
CA GLN A 25 -0.95 15.28 -11.12
C GLN A 25 -0.41 15.55 -12.53
N LEU A 26 -0.35 14.53 -13.40
CA LEU A 26 0.04 14.69 -14.80
C LEU A 26 -0.89 15.65 -15.55
N ARG A 27 -2.22 15.48 -15.38
CA ARG A 27 -3.18 16.38 -16.01
C ARG A 27 -3.05 17.84 -15.57
N ARG A 28 -2.65 18.08 -14.32
CA ARG A 28 -2.44 19.43 -13.76
C ARG A 28 -1.12 20.04 -14.16
N GLU A 29 -0.06 19.25 -14.20
CA GLU A 29 1.31 19.75 -14.35
C GLU A 29 1.88 19.54 -15.76
N CYS A 30 1.36 18.57 -16.52
CA CYS A 30 1.80 18.21 -17.86
C CYS A 30 0.59 18.05 -18.80
N PRO A 31 -0.26 19.10 -18.98
CA PRO A 31 -1.54 19.00 -19.69
C PRO A 31 -1.37 18.62 -21.17
N ASP A 32 -0.20 18.87 -21.76
CA ASP A 32 0.11 18.59 -23.17
C ASP A 32 0.46 17.11 -23.39
N LYS A 33 0.68 16.31 -22.32
CA LYS A 33 0.97 14.88 -22.43
C LYS A 33 -0.31 14.06 -22.58
N SER A 34 -0.33 13.16 -23.54
CA SER A 34 -1.34 12.13 -23.66
C SER A 34 -1.13 11.06 -22.57
N VAL A 35 -2.19 10.79 -21.79
CA VAL A 35 -2.14 9.86 -20.66
C VAL A 35 -3.25 8.83 -20.79
N VAL A 36 -2.92 7.56 -20.55
CA VAL A 36 -3.88 6.45 -20.40
C VAL A 36 -3.57 5.75 -19.08
N VAL A 37 -4.63 5.35 -18.37
CA VAL A 37 -4.54 4.55 -17.15
C VAL A 37 -5.18 3.19 -17.40
N LEU A 38 -4.44 2.12 -17.19
CA LEU A 38 -4.94 0.74 -17.33
C LEU A 38 -5.17 0.12 -15.96
N GLU A 39 -6.36 -0.43 -15.76
CA GLU A 39 -6.74 -1.16 -14.54
C GLU A 39 -7.14 -2.59 -14.90
N ALA A 40 -6.53 -3.56 -14.22
CA ALA A 40 -6.78 -4.98 -14.50
C ALA A 40 -8.18 -5.44 -14.06
N ARG A 41 -8.76 -4.79 -13.06
CA ARG A 41 -10.09 -5.09 -12.52
C ARG A 41 -11.16 -4.28 -13.27
N ASP A 42 -12.39 -4.58 -13.00
CA ASP A 42 -13.58 -3.91 -13.54
C ASP A 42 -13.90 -2.57 -12.86
N ALA A 43 -13.22 -2.26 -11.75
CA ALA A 43 -13.44 -1.07 -10.93
C ALA A 43 -12.13 -0.37 -10.53
N ILE A 44 -12.21 0.95 -10.32
CA ILE A 44 -11.13 1.76 -9.76
C ILE A 44 -11.15 1.69 -8.23
N GLY A 45 -10.06 2.13 -7.58
CA GLY A 45 -9.97 2.19 -6.11
C GLY A 45 -8.91 1.24 -5.54
N GLY A 46 -8.52 0.19 -6.30
CA GLY A 46 -7.48 -0.76 -5.90
C GLY A 46 -7.84 -1.46 -4.60
N THR A 47 -6.97 -1.38 -3.59
CA THR A 47 -7.17 -1.98 -2.26
C THR A 47 -8.50 -1.56 -1.61
N TRP A 48 -8.95 -0.33 -1.81
CA TRP A 48 -10.18 0.19 -1.19
C TRP A 48 -11.46 -0.30 -1.88
N ASP A 49 -11.37 -0.80 -3.08
CA ASP A 49 -12.46 -1.51 -3.76
C ASP A 49 -12.39 -3.02 -3.54
N LEU A 50 -11.17 -3.59 -3.44
CA LEU A 50 -10.98 -5.02 -3.26
C LEU A 50 -11.44 -5.51 -1.88
N PHE A 51 -11.02 -4.82 -0.82
CA PHE A 51 -11.32 -5.23 0.55
C PHE A 51 -12.68 -4.71 0.99
N ARG A 52 -13.60 -5.66 1.26
CA ARG A 52 -14.99 -5.39 1.63
C ARG A 52 -15.39 -6.00 2.97
N TYR A 53 -14.42 -6.51 3.73
CA TYR A 53 -14.69 -7.11 5.03
C TYR A 53 -15.22 -6.07 6.04
N PRO A 54 -16.04 -6.48 7.02
CA PRO A 54 -16.62 -5.59 8.04
C PRO A 54 -15.57 -4.76 8.75
N GLY A 55 -15.83 -3.46 8.86
CA GLY A 55 -14.95 -2.52 9.55
C GLY A 55 -13.72 -2.11 8.78
N ILE A 56 -13.54 -2.50 7.50
CA ILE A 56 -12.41 -2.03 6.67
C ILE A 56 -12.23 -0.52 6.79
N ARG A 57 -11.04 -0.10 7.18
CA ARG A 57 -10.68 1.30 7.42
C ARG A 57 -9.20 1.55 7.21
N SER A 58 -8.82 2.81 7.09
CA SER A 58 -7.42 3.20 7.11
C SER A 58 -6.81 3.07 8.51
N ASP A 59 -5.56 2.65 8.57
CA ASP A 59 -4.70 2.75 9.76
C ASP A 59 -3.92 4.08 9.80
N SER A 60 -4.17 4.95 8.85
CA SER A 60 -3.59 6.30 8.72
C SER A 60 -4.70 7.34 8.70
N ASP A 61 -4.41 8.54 9.19
CA ASP A 61 -5.34 9.65 9.08
C ASP A 61 -5.49 10.14 7.63
N MET A 62 -6.68 10.62 7.28
CA MET A 62 -7.01 11.08 5.93
C MET A 62 -6.31 12.40 5.53
N PHE A 63 -5.76 13.16 6.47
CA PHE A 63 -4.95 14.33 6.12
C PHE A 63 -3.62 13.94 5.50
N THR A 64 -3.10 12.78 5.85
CA THR A 64 -1.89 12.20 5.26
C THR A 64 -2.17 11.16 4.20
N LEU A 65 -3.30 10.42 4.26
CA LEU A 65 -3.71 9.46 3.24
C LEU A 65 -4.39 10.12 2.03
N GLY A 66 -5.13 11.23 2.20
CA GLY A 66 -5.68 12.01 1.09
C GLY A 66 -4.58 12.68 0.26
N TYR A 67 -4.89 13.05 -0.97
CA TYR A 67 -3.97 13.76 -1.86
C TYR A 67 -3.69 15.19 -1.37
N ARG A 68 -2.47 15.67 -1.54
CA ARG A 68 -2.10 17.05 -1.20
C ARG A 68 -2.93 18.09 -1.96
N PHE A 69 -3.28 17.79 -3.20
CA PHE A 69 -4.00 18.70 -4.08
C PHE A 69 -5.55 18.62 -3.94
N SER A 70 -6.07 17.55 -3.33
CA SER A 70 -7.50 17.32 -3.11
C SER A 70 -7.76 17.09 -1.62
N PRO A 71 -8.07 18.15 -0.82
CA PRO A 71 -8.24 18.02 0.61
C PRO A 71 -9.38 17.08 1.01
N TRP A 72 -9.14 16.29 2.04
CA TRP A 72 -10.18 15.54 2.73
C TRP A 72 -11.09 16.47 3.53
N THR A 73 -12.39 16.34 3.36
CA THR A 73 -13.39 17.25 3.93
C THR A 73 -14.26 16.63 5.01
N ASP A 74 -14.32 15.31 5.09
CA ASP A 74 -15.10 14.62 6.11
C ASP A 74 -14.54 14.87 7.52
N PRO A 75 -15.38 14.92 8.57
CA PRO A 75 -14.96 15.11 9.95
C PRO A 75 -14.07 13.97 10.50
N LYS A 76 -14.31 12.72 10.05
CA LYS A 76 -13.53 11.58 10.51
C LYS A 76 -12.10 11.65 9.97
N ALA A 77 -11.13 11.69 10.87
CA ALA A 77 -9.71 11.61 10.50
C ALA A 77 -9.31 10.18 10.10
N ILE A 78 -9.83 9.16 10.78
CA ILE A 78 -9.69 7.75 10.42
C ILE A 78 -10.96 7.33 9.69
N ALA A 79 -10.85 7.17 8.36
CA ALA A 79 -12.00 6.89 7.50
C ALA A 79 -12.19 5.40 7.23
N ASP A 80 -13.43 4.99 7.06
CA ASP A 80 -13.81 3.67 6.58
C ASP A 80 -13.52 3.50 5.08
N GLY A 81 -13.43 2.24 4.63
CA GLY A 81 -13.11 1.89 3.24
C GLY A 81 -14.06 2.51 2.22
N PRO A 82 -15.39 2.42 2.38
CA PRO A 82 -16.35 3.06 1.48
C PRO A 82 -16.17 4.57 1.34
N SER A 83 -15.83 5.27 2.42
CA SER A 83 -15.57 6.73 2.38
C SER A 83 -14.30 7.06 1.63
N ILE A 84 -13.26 6.24 1.77
CA ILE A 84 -12.00 6.39 1.02
C ILE A 84 -12.24 6.08 -0.46
N LEU A 85 -13.00 5.05 -0.78
CA LEU A 85 -13.33 4.68 -2.15
C LEU A 85 -14.10 5.82 -2.85
N ARG A 86 -15.13 6.38 -2.19
CA ARG A 86 -15.85 7.58 -2.71
C ARG A 86 -14.89 8.73 -2.96
N TYR A 87 -13.99 9.02 -2.02
CA TYR A 87 -13.01 10.09 -2.17
C TYR A 87 -12.12 9.90 -3.41
N ILE A 88 -11.72 8.66 -3.72
CA ILE A 88 -10.94 8.33 -4.92
C ILE A 88 -11.77 8.59 -6.18
N HIS A 89 -13.03 8.12 -6.22
CA HIS A 89 -13.95 8.33 -7.33
C HIS A 89 -14.24 9.83 -7.56
N ASP A 90 -14.60 10.56 -6.51
CA ASP A 90 -14.87 12.00 -6.57
C ASP A 90 -13.65 12.79 -7.06
N THR A 91 -12.46 12.37 -6.63
CA THR A 91 -11.21 12.98 -7.09
C THR A 91 -10.98 12.69 -8.58
N ALA A 92 -11.15 11.45 -9.02
CA ALA A 92 -11.01 11.09 -10.43
C ALA A 92 -11.95 11.90 -11.32
N GLN A 93 -13.23 12.01 -10.95
CA GLN A 93 -14.24 12.80 -11.67
C GLN A 93 -13.93 14.29 -11.67
N ARG A 94 -13.60 14.86 -10.49
CA ARG A 94 -13.30 16.30 -10.33
C ARG A 94 -12.17 16.77 -11.23
N TYR A 95 -11.15 15.92 -11.42
CA TYR A 95 -10.00 16.23 -12.28
C TYR A 95 -10.16 15.67 -13.70
N GLY A 96 -11.28 15.00 -14.02
CA GLY A 96 -11.61 14.45 -15.33
C GLY A 96 -10.69 13.32 -15.76
N VAL A 97 -10.03 12.62 -14.79
CA VAL A 97 -9.15 11.47 -15.08
C VAL A 97 -9.93 10.17 -15.17
N ASP A 98 -11.16 10.12 -14.70
CA ASP A 98 -12.10 9.00 -14.89
C ASP A 98 -12.20 8.56 -16.36
N LYS A 99 -12.17 9.55 -17.29
CA LYS A 99 -12.22 9.34 -18.74
C LYS A 99 -10.92 8.75 -19.35
N LEU A 100 -9.82 8.80 -18.61
CA LEU A 100 -8.52 8.26 -19.02
C LEU A 100 -8.33 6.81 -18.56
N ILE A 101 -9.20 6.32 -17.67
CA ILE A 101 -9.08 5.00 -17.05
C ILE A 101 -9.82 3.97 -17.91
N ARG A 102 -9.13 2.88 -18.19
CA ARG A 102 -9.67 1.70 -18.89
C ARG A 102 -9.60 0.52 -17.94
N THR A 103 -10.73 0.07 -17.49
CA THR A 103 -10.89 -1.14 -16.65
C THR A 103 -10.78 -2.41 -17.51
N ASN A 104 -10.61 -3.56 -16.85
CA ASN A 104 -10.44 -4.87 -17.50
C ASN A 104 -9.24 -4.94 -18.47
N HIS A 105 -8.18 -4.14 -18.21
CA HIS A 105 -6.97 -4.10 -19.01
C HIS A 105 -5.76 -4.49 -18.15
N ARG A 106 -5.41 -5.77 -18.14
CA ARG A 106 -4.24 -6.31 -17.42
C ARG A 106 -3.00 -6.16 -18.27
N VAL A 107 -2.02 -5.42 -17.81
CA VAL A 107 -0.68 -5.40 -18.42
C VAL A 107 0.05 -6.69 -18.05
N VAL A 108 0.55 -7.41 -19.05
CA VAL A 108 1.24 -8.69 -18.87
C VAL A 108 2.73 -8.60 -19.15
N ASN A 109 3.13 -7.73 -20.09
CA ASN A 109 4.52 -7.51 -20.47
C ASN A 109 4.74 -6.05 -20.87
N ALA A 110 5.94 -5.54 -20.66
CA ALA A 110 6.38 -4.24 -21.18
C ALA A 110 7.84 -4.34 -21.64
N SER A 111 8.07 -4.10 -22.94
CA SER A 111 9.37 -4.18 -23.59
C SER A 111 9.84 -2.80 -24.04
N TRP A 112 11.00 -2.37 -23.58
CA TRP A 112 11.67 -1.13 -23.98
C TRP A 112 12.57 -1.38 -25.18
N ASP A 113 12.49 -0.48 -26.15
CA ASP A 113 13.39 -0.39 -27.29
C ASP A 113 14.17 0.92 -27.19
N SER A 114 15.51 0.82 -27.11
CA SER A 114 16.39 1.98 -26.96
C SER A 114 16.57 2.78 -28.27
N ASP A 115 16.36 2.16 -29.41
CA ASP A 115 16.45 2.84 -30.71
C ASP A 115 15.23 3.71 -30.96
N ASP A 116 14.04 3.20 -30.61
CA ASP A 116 12.78 3.94 -30.70
C ASP A 116 12.51 4.83 -29.47
N ALA A 117 13.25 4.62 -28.39
CA ALA A 117 13.04 5.22 -27.06
C ALA A 117 11.59 5.11 -26.58
N ARG A 118 11.01 3.90 -26.67
CA ARG A 118 9.62 3.62 -26.33
C ARG A 118 9.43 2.27 -25.66
N TRP A 119 8.42 2.21 -24.84
CA TRP A 119 7.85 0.99 -24.32
C TRP A 119 6.79 0.45 -25.28
N THR A 120 6.82 -0.85 -25.54
CA THR A 120 5.72 -1.63 -26.13
C THR A 120 5.09 -2.45 -25.01
N VAL A 121 3.81 -2.20 -24.72
CA VAL A 121 3.10 -2.76 -23.57
C VAL A 121 2.02 -3.71 -24.05
N ASP A 122 2.12 -4.96 -23.66
CA ASP A 122 1.15 -6.00 -23.97
C ASP A 122 0.06 -6.06 -22.92
N VAL A 123 -1.17 -5.92 -23.36
CA VAL A 123 -2.36 -5.81 -22.53
C VAL A 123 -3.31 -6.96 -22.85
N HIS A 124 -3.76 -7.65 -21.80
CA HIS A 124 -4.81 -8.65 -21.86
C HIS A 124 -6.12 -8.05 -21.31
N ARG A 125 -7.15 -8.01 -22.13
CA ARG A 125 -8.50 -7.64 -21.70
C ARG A 125 -9.15 -8.83 -21.01
N THR A 126 -9.42 -8.68 -19.72
CA THR A 126 -9.96 -9.75 -18.85
C THR A 126 -11.45 -10.03 -19.06
N ASP A 127 -12.18 -9.08 -19.68
CA ASP A 127 -13.61 -9.20 -20.00
C ASP A 127 -13.89 -9.87 -21.36
N THR A 128 -12.97 -9.73 -22.33
CA THR A 128 -13.16 -10.22 -23.71
C THR A 128 -12.09 -11.22 -24.15
N ASP A 129 -11.07 -11.48 -23.31
CA ASP A 129 -9.88 -12.29 -23.61
C ASP A 129 -9.06 -11.77 -24.82
N GLU A 130 -9.29 -10.52 -25.22
CA GLU A 130 -8.58 -9.87 -26.32
C GLU A 130 -7.19 -9.42 -25.89
N ARG A 131 -6.20 -9.59 -26.77
CA ARG A 131 -4.85 -9.02 -26.58
C ARG A 131 -4.71 -7.74 -27.38
N ARG A 132 -4.10 -6.73 -26.76
CA ARG A 132 -3.81 -5.44 -27.38
C ARG A 132 -2.39 -5.02 -27.04
N THR A 133 -1.83 -4.16 -27.90
CA THR A 133 -0.52 -3.56 -27.68
C THR A 133 -0.67 -2.05 -27.68
N ILE A 134 -0.04 -1.39 -26.70
CA ILE A 134 0.01 0.08 -26.59
C ILE A 134 1.48 0.49 -26.49
N SER A 135 1.86 1.53 -27.25
CA SER A 135 3.20 2.11 -27.16
C SER A 135 3.19 3.38 -26.32
N CYS A 136 4.18 3.55 -25.41
CA CYS A 136 4.30 4.76 -24.62
C CYS A 136 5.76 5.23 -24.48
N SER A 137 5.94 6.53 -24.26
CA SER A 137 7.27 7.10 -24.00
C SER A 137 7.72 6.89 -22.55
N PHE A 138 6.77 6.84 -21.61
CA PHE A 138 7.05 6.67 -20.18
C PHE A 138 6.07 5.69 -19.55
N LEU A 139 6.58 4.68 -18.84
CA LEU A 139 5.78 3.69 -18.12
C LEU A 139 5.75 4.01 -16.63
N TYR A 140 4.55 4.29 -16.09
CA TYR A 140 4.37 4.65 -14.71
C TYR A 140 3.51 3.61 -13.97
N VAL A 141 4.14 2.79 -13.13
CA VAL A 141 3.52 1.66 -12.45
C VAL A 141 2.98 2.08 -11.09
N CYS A 142 1.66 1.95 -10.91
CA CYS A 142 0.90 2.31 -9.72
C CYS A 142 0.06 1.12 -9.19
N THR A 143 0.53 -0.11 -9.40
CA THR A 143 -0.17 -1.36 -9.07
C THR A 143 -0.24 -1.68 -7.57
N GLY A 144 0.39 -0.85 -6.71
CA GLY A 144 0.63 -1.24 -5.33
C GLY A 144 1.64 -2.39 -5.24
N TYR A 145 1.52 -3.20 -4.17
CA TYR A 145 2.40 -4.35 -3.96
C TYR A 145 1.68 -5.60 -3.45
N TYR A 146 0.35 -5.58 -3.33
CA TYR A 146 -0.40 -6.76 -2.93
C TYR A 146 -0.81 -7.60 -4.15
N ARG A 147 -0.72 -8.92 -3.99
CA ARG A 147 -1.36 -9.87 -4.91
C ARG A 147 -2.87 -9.83 -4.66
N TYR A 148 -3.66 -9.56 -5.70
CA TYR A 148 -5.11 -9.42 -5.57
C TYR A 148 -5.84 -10.75 -5.79
N ASP A 149 -5.20 -11.70 -6.48
CA ASP A 149 -5.81 -12.99 -6.81
C ASP A 149 -5.99 -13.87 -5.57
N GLU A 150 -5.03 -13.80 -4.61
CA GLU A 150 -5.08 -14.61 -3.39
C GLU A 150 -4.34 -13.96 -2.21
N GLY A 151 -4.89 -14.13 -1.01
CA GLY A 151 -4.22 -13.86 0.24
C GLY A 151 -3.33 -15.01 0.69
N PHE A 152 -2.54 -14.77 1.73
CA PHE A 152 -1.75 -15.85 2.32
C PHE A 152 -2.60 -16.72 3.23
N SER A 153 -2.85 -17.96 2.82
CA SER A 153 -3.57 -18.95 3.58
C SER A 153 -2.65 -20.14 3.88
N PRO A 154 -2.15 -20.30 5.12
CA PRO A 154 -1.40 -21.48 5.50
C PRO A 154 -2.31 -22.72 5.50
N THR A 155 -1.75 -23.88 5.23
CA THR A 155 -2.47 -25.14 5.40
C THR A 155 -2.59 -25.47 6.86
N PHE A 156 -3.81 -25.52 7.36
CA PHE A 156 -4.08 -25.92 8.75
C PHE A 156 -4.41 -27.43 8.82
N PRO A 157 -3.83 -28.17 9.79
CA PRO A 157 -4.21 -29.56 10.00
C PRO A 157 -5.71 -29.71 10.27
N GLY A 158 -6.34 -30.70 9.65
CA GLY A 158 -7.77 -31.01 9.89
C GLY A 158 -8.79 -30.05 9.29
N VAL A 159 -8.38 -28.97 8.59
CA VAL A 159 -9.27 -27.93 8.06
C VAL A 159 -10.38 -28.47 7.17
N GLN A 160 -10.14 -29.57 6.45
CA GLN A 160 -11.12 -30.21 5.57
C GLN A 160 -12.28 -30.87 6.34
N GLY A 161 -12.10 -31.18 7.63
CA GLY A 161 -13.15 -31.73 8.50
C GLY A 161 -14.00 -30.68 9.19
N PHE A 162 -13.64 -29.42 9.12
CA PHE A 162 -14.43 -28.33 9.74
C PHE A 162 -15.73 -28.09 8.96
N ARG A 163 -16.87 -28.07 9.66
CA ARG A 163 -18.19 -27.95 9.03
C ARG A 163 -18.57 -26.52 8.63
N GLY A 164 -17.97 -25.53 9.26
CA GLY A 164 -18.22 -24.12 8.98
C GLY A 164 -17.37 -23.59 7.82
N PRO A 165 -17.67 -22.38 7.32
CA PRO A 165 -16.83 -21.73 6.34
C PRO A 165 -15.50 -21.25 6.94
N VAL A 166 -14.42 -21.40 6.16
CA VAL A 166 -13.12 -20.78 6.42
C VAL A 166 -12.89 -19.70 5.36
N ILE A 167 -12.82 -18.44 5.80
CA ILE A 167 -12.86 -17.27 4.93
C ILE A 167 -11.54 -16.51 5.02
N HIS A 168 -10.99 -16.10 3.87
CA HIS A 168 -9.91 -15.11 3.85
C HIS A 168 -10.49 -13.70 3.66
N PRO A 169 -10.14 -12.70 4.50
CA PRO A 169 -10.74 -11.36 4.45
C PRO A 169 -10.57 -10.62 3.12
N GLN A 170 -9.55 -10.96 2.33
CA GLN A 170 -9.32 -10.36 1.01
C GLN A 170 -10.48 -10.58 0.04
N HIS A 171 -11.19 -11.72 0.18
CA HIS A 171 -12.33 -12.11 -0.63
C HIS A 171 -13.52 -12.38 0.29
N TRP A 172 -13.99 -11.33 0.95
CA TRP A 172 -15.11 -11.43 1.89
C TRP A 172 -16.41 -11.69 1.13
N PRO A 173 -17.17 -12.79 1.47
CA PRO A 173 -18.47 -13.03 0.86
C PRO A 173 -19.48 -11.97 1.31
N GLU A 174 -20.12 -11.29 0.35
CA GLU A 174 -21.05 -10.20 0.65
C GLU A 174 -22.35 -10.68 1.34
N ASP A 175 -22.72 -11.95 1.12
CA ASP A 175 -23.92 -12.62 1.63
C ASP A 175 -23.67 -13.42 2.92
N LEU A 176 -22.48 -13.31 3.54
CA LEU A 176 -22.15 -14.05 4.75
C LEU A 176 -22.98 -13.57 5.94
N ASP A 177 -23.90 -14.42 6.42
CA ASP A 177 -24.63 -14.17 7.67
C ASP A 177 -23.83 -14.68 8.87
N TYR A 178 -23.27 -13.74 9.63
CA TYR A 178 -22.50 -14.02 10.85
C TYR A 178 -23.23 -13.60 12.14
N ARG A 179 -24.50 -13.16 12.06
CA ARG A 179 -25.30 -12.74 13.22
C ARG A 179 -25.52 -13.91 14.15
N GLY A 180 -25.26 -13.67 15.44
CA GLY A 180 -25.40 -14.69 16.46
C GLY A 180 -24.47 -15.90 16.33
N LYS A 181 -23.43 -15.83 15.49
CA LYS A 181 -22.43 -16.90 15.30
C LYS A 181 -21.22 -16.71 16.20
N ARG A 182 -20.57 -17.80 16.55
CA ARG A 182 -19.25 -17.80 17.20
C ARG A 182 -18.19 -17.75 16.11
N ILE A 183 -17.33 -16.76 16.16
CA ILE A 183 -16.33 -16.52 15.10
C ILE A 183 -14.94 -16.61 15.70
N VAL A 184 -14.05 -17.37 15.06
CA VAL A 184 -12.62 -17.34 15.36
C VAL A 184 -11.89 -16.61 14.26
N VAL A 185 -11.22 -15.51 14.59
CA VAL A 185 -10.35 -14.73 13.69
C VAL A 185 -8.90 -15.13 13.96
N ILE A 186 -8.27 -15.82 13.01
CA ILE A 186 -6.88 -16.27 13.12
C ILE A 186 -5.97 -15.14 12.65
N GLY A 187 -5.20 -14.56 13.56
CA GLY A 187 -4.25 -13.48 13.31
C GLY A 187 -4.38 -12.34 14.30
N SER A 188 -3.38 -11.45 14.33
CA SER A 188 -3.32 -10.27 15.20
C SER A 188 -2.86 -9.01 14.46
N GLY A 189 -2.81 -9.06 13.12
CA GLY A 189 -2.43 -7.92 12.28
C GLY A 189 -3.54 -6.90 12.11
N ALA A 190 -3.31 -5.87 11.27
CA ALA A 190 -4.26 -4.78 11.02
C ALA A 190 -5.66 -5.27 10.63
N THR A 191 -5.74 -6.32 9.82
CA THR A 191 -7.02 -6.93 9.42
C THR A 191 -7.77 -7.53 10.61
N ALA A 192 -7.09 -8.30 11.46
CA ALA A 192 -7.73 -8.94 12.63
C ALA A 192 -8.24 -7.91 13.63
N VAL A 193 -7.42 -6.91 14.01
CA VAL A 193 -7.80 -5.86 14.97
C VAL A 193 -8.91 -4.94 14.44
N THR A 194 -9.15 -4.95 13.13
CA THR A 194 -10.26 -4.24 12.47
C THR A 194 -11.53 -5.09 12.44
N LEU A 195 -11.40 -6.37 12.08
CA LEU A 195 -12.52 -7.30 11.98
C LEU A 195 -13.16 -7.60 13.34
N VAL A 196 -12.33 -7.87 14.35
CA VAL A 196 -12.83 -8.33 15.65
C VAL A 196 -13.86 -7.39 16.26
N PRO A 197 -13.62 -6.08 16.45
CA PRO A 197 -14.62 -5.19 17.00
C PRO A 197 -15.86 -5.06 16.11
N SER A 198 -15.70 -5.05 14.79
CA SER A 198 -16.82 -4.90 13.85
C SER A 198 -17.71 -6.13 13.80
N LEU A 199 -17.13 -7.33 13.77
CA LEU A 199 -17.92 -8.58 13.85
C LEU A 199 -18.61 -8.74 15.19
N ALA A 200 -17.98 -8.30 16.27
CA ALA A 200 -18.53 -8.39 17.63
C ALA A 200 -19.79 -7.52 17.87
N GLU A 201 -20.16 -6.66 16.92
CA GLU A 201 -21.41 -5.90 16.98
C GLU A 201 -22.65 -6.79 16.76
N GLU A 202 -22.54 -7.82 15.92
CA GLU A 202 -23.65 -8.67 15.52
C GLU A 202 -23.43 -10.17 15.82
N ALA A 203 -22.18 -10.62 15.96
CA ALA A 203 -21.84 -12.00 16.29
C ALA A 203 -22.23 -12.34 17.74
N ALA A 204 -22.44 -13.62 18.06
CA ALA A 204 -22.61 -14.07 19.44
C ALA A 204 -21.33 -13.87 20.26
N HIS A 205 -20.18 -14.14 19.67
CA HIS A 205 -18.86 -13.90 20.26
C HIS A 205 -17.78 -13.99 19.19
N VAL A 206 -16.73 -13.16 19.32
CA VAL A 206 -15.57 -13.19 18.43
C VAL A 206 -14.30 -13.48 19.21
N THR A 207 -13.59 -14.55 18.86
CA THR A 207 -12.29 -14.89 19.44
C THR A 207 -11.17 -14.52 18.48
N MET A 208 -10.28 -13.62 18.88
CA MET A 208 -9.03 -13.35 18.17
C MET A 208 -7.99 -14.39 18.59
N LEU A 209 -7.69 -15.34 17.71
CA LEU A 209 -6.66 -16.34 17.92
C LEU A 209 -5.33 -15.89 17.31
N GLN A 210 -4.32 -15.71 18.14
CA GLN A 210 -3.00 -15.29 17.72
C GLN A 210 -1.90 -16.23 18.21
N ARG A 211 -0.91 -16.49 17.36
CA ARG A 211 0.29 -17.27 17.73
C ARG A 211 1.22 -16.48 18.65
N SER A 212 1.29 -15.18 18.45
CA SER A 212 2.09 -14.24 19.22
C SER A 212 1.42 -12.87 19.24
N PRO A 213 1.58 -12.10 20.32
CA PRO A 213 0.99 -10.76 20.42
C PRO A 213 1.49 -9.79 19.33
N THR A 214 0.69 -8.76 19.08
CA THR A 214 1.03 -7.61 18.24
C THR A 214 0.85 -6.33 19.05
N TYR A 215 1.65 -5.28 18.78
CA TYR A 215 1.41 -3.97 19.38
C TYR A 215 0.14 -3.35 18.83
N VAL A 216 -0.78 -3.04 19.72
CA VAL A 216 -2.02 -2.33 19.41
C VAL A 216 -2.00 -0.97 20.11
N ALA A 217 -2.18 0.10 19.35
CA ALA A 217 -2.22 1.47 19.85
C ALA A 217 -3.59 2.09 19.57
N SER A 218 -4.21 2.67 20.60
CA SER A 218 -5.44 3.43 20.41
C SER A 218 -5.14 4.86 19.98
N ARG A 219 -5.92 5.37 19.00
CA ARG A 219 -5.90 6.78 18.58
C ARG A 219 -7.33 7.30 18.42
N PRO A 220 -7.57 8.60 18.69
CA PRO A 220 -8.86 9.22 18.40
C PRO A 220 -9.22 9.10 16.91
N ALA A 221 -10.48 8.78 16.61
CA ALA A 221 -11.01 8.73 15.25
C ALA A 221 -11.13 10.13 14.62
N SER A 222 -11.21 11.19 15.43
CA SER A 222 -11.27 12.59 15.01
C SER A 222 -9.98 13.35 15.38
N ASP A 223 -9.76 14.51 14.75
CA ASP A 223 -8.63 15.41 15.06
C ASP A 223 -9.17 16.79 15.44
N PRO A 224 -9.32 17.08 16.76
CA PRO A 224 -9.87 18.36 17.23
C PRO A 224 -9.06 19.58 16.75
N ILE A 225 -7.75 19.44 16.53
CA ILE A 225 -6.90 20.52 15.98
C ILE A 225 -7.29 20.77 14.52
N ALA A 226 -7.55 19.72 13.77
CA ALA A 226 -8.03 19.86 12.41
C ALA A 226 -9.38 20.58 12.34
N ASP A 227 -10.31 20.22 13.21
CA ASP A 227 -11.64 20.86 13.27
C ASP A 227 -11.53 22.33 13.66
N TRP A 228 -10.68 22.64 14.63
CA TRP A 228 -10.43 24.04 15.04
C TRP A 228 -9.80 24.87 13.91
N LEU A 229 -8.86 24.31 13.15
CA LEU A 229 -8.22 25.00 12.02
C LEU A 229 -9.19 25.18 10.84
N ARG A 230 -9.99 24.15 10.52
CA ARG A 230 -10.99 24.22 9.45
C ARG A 230 -12.05 25.29 9.70
N ALA A 231 -12.42 25.51 10.95
CA ALA A 231 -13.38 26.55 11.32
C ALA A 231 -12.83 27.98 11.17
N ARG A 232 -11.51 28.18 11.04
CA ARG A 232 -10.86 29.50 11.09
C ARG A 232 -10.02 29.84 9.87
N LEU A 233 -9.60 28.86 9.09
CA LEU A 233 -8.67 29.05 7.97
C LEU A 233 -9.30 28.55 6.65
N PRO A 234 -8.86 29.10 5.51
CA PRO A 234 -9.20 28.53 4.21
C PRO A 234 -8.85 27.04 4.16
N GLN A 235 -9.73 26.23 3.55
CA GLN A 235 -9.67 24.76 3.53
C GLN A 235 -8.28 24.20 3.16
N GLN A 236 -7.67 24.71 2.09
CA GLN A 236 -6.36 24.27 1.61
C GLN A 236 -5.26 24.53 2.63
N LEU A 237 -5.31 25.69 3.31
CA LEU A 237 -4.31 26.06 4.30
C LEU A 237 -4.45 25.21 5.57
N ALA A 238 -5.69 25.05 6.07
CA ALA A 238 -5.97 24.19 7.22
C ALA A 238 -5.52 22.74 6.94
N TYR A 239 -5.87 22.21 5.78
CA TYR A 239 -5.46 20.88 5.36
C TYR A 239 -3.93 20.73 5.29
N ALA A 240 -3.24 21.68 4.69
CA ALA A 240 -1.78 21.66 4.60
C ALA A 240 -1.09 21.67 5.97
N ILE A 241 -1.58 22.50 6.89
CA ILE A 241 -1.05 22.57 8.26
C ILE A 241 -1.25 21.26 9.00
N VAL A 242 -2.47 20.68 8.95
CA VAL A 242 -2.77 19.41 9.61
C VAL A 242 -1.96 18.26 9.00
N ARG A 243 -1.85 18.22 7.67
CA ARG A 243 -1.04 17.21 6.95
C ARG A 243 0.42 17.24 7.43
N TRP A 244 1.03 18.43 7.53
CA TRP A 244 2.39 18.56 8.02
C TRP A 244 2.50 18.21 9.51
N LYS A 245 1.56 18.65 10.35
CA LYS A 245 1.50 18.28 11.78
C LYS A 245 1.50 16.76 11.93
N ASN A 246 0.60 16.06 11.22
CA ASN A 246 0.45 14.61 11.33
C ASN A 246 1.66 13.85 10.76
N ALA A 247 2.22 14.31 9.63
CA ALA A 247 3.45 13.71 9.08
C ALA A 247 4.64 13.87 10.03
N LEU A 248 4.83 15.05 10.62
CA LEU A 248 5.91 15.28 11.60
C LEU A 248 5.69 14.50 12.90
N GLN A 249 4.46 14.40 13.36
CA GLN A 249 4.08 13.59 14.53
C GLN A 249 4.39 12.10 14.29
N ALA A 250 4.05 11.56 13.12
CA ALA A 250 4.36 10.18 12.76
C ALA A 250 5.88 9.92 12.74
N ILE A 251 6.67 10.84 12.17
CA ILE A 251 8.13 10.76 12.16
C ILE A 251 8.69 10.82 13.60
N ALA A 252 8.16 11.72 14.44
CA ALA A 252 8.62 11.87 15.83
C ALA A 252 8.32 10.59 16.64
N ILE A 253 7.11 10.03 16.52
CA ILE A 253 6.71 8.78 17.19
C ILE A 253 7.58 7.62 16.71
N PHE A 254 7.78 7.49 15.40
CA PHE A 254 8.64 6.45 14.85
C PHE A 254 10.08 6.54 15.37
N ASN A 255 10.69 7.72 15.31
CA ASN A 255 12.05 7.94 15.80
C ASN A 255 12.18 7.69 17.31
N LEU A 256 11.17 8.12 18.09
CA LEU A 256 11.13 7.87 19.53
C LEU A 256 11.03 6.38 19.83
N SER A 257 10.16 5.67 19.11
CA SER A 257 9.99 4.21 19.24
C SER A 257 11.29 3.46 18.97
N ARG A 258 12.04 3.89 17.94
CA ARG A 258 13.34 3.27 17.59
C ARG A 258 14.45 3.61 18.58
N ARG A 259 14.45 4.84 19.15
CA ARG A 259 15.49 5.29 20.09
C ARG A 259 15.23 4.88 21.53
N ARG A 260 13.97 4.74 21.92
CA ARG A 260 13.53 4.44 23.29
C ARG A 260 12.48 3.33 23.29
N PRO A 261 12.81 2.12 22.78
CA PRO A 261 11.84 1.04 22.61
C PRO A 261 11.17 0.65 23.94
N GLU A 262 11.90 0.56 25.04
CA GLU A 262 11.35 0.16 26.35
C GLU A 262 10.34 1.17 26.90
N MET A 263 10.59 2.47 26.68
CA MET A 263 9.62 3.51 27.03
C MET A 263 8.32 3.33 26.22
N MET A 264 8.43 3.09 24.93
CA MET A 264 7.26 2.89 24.07
C MET A 264 6.49 1.61 24.45
N LYS A 265 7.18 0.50 24.72
CA LYS A 265 6.58 -0.73 25.24
C LYS A 265 5.79 -0.47 26.52
N SER A 266 6.39 0.26 27.47
CA SER A 266 5.73 0.62 28.73
C SER A 266 4.50 1.50 28.51
N MET A 267 4.55 2.46 27.58
CA MET A 267 3.40 3.31 27.26
C MET A 267 2.24 2.50 26.66
N LEU A 268 2.53 1.64 25.68
CA LEU A 268 1.52 0.78 25.02
C LEU A 268 0.91 -0.19 26.03
N ARG A 269 1.75 -0.83 26.87
CA ARG A 269 1.28 -1.72 27.94
C ARG A 269 0.35 -1.00 28.92
N LYS A 270 0.73 0.19 29.39
CA LYS A 270 -0.12 1.00 30.31
C LYS A 270 -1.42 1.41 29.66
N ASP A 271 -1.44 1.73 28.35
CA ASP A 271 -2.67 2.07 27.63
C ASP A 271 -3.61 0.84 27.56
N ALA A 272 -3.08 -0.35 27.25
CA ALA A 272 -3.85 -1.58 27.25
C ALA A 272 -4.43 -1.92 28.64
N ILE A 273 -3.61 -1.84 29.70
CA ILE A 273 -4.08 -2.06 31.10
C ILE A 273 -5.21 -1.10 31.46
N ARG A 274 -5.12 0.16 31.09
CA ARG A 274 -6.13 1.17 31.41
C ARG A 274 -7.47 0.93 30.72
N ARG A 275 -7.44 0.26 29.55
CA ARG A 275 -8.63 0.03 28.71
C ARG A 275 -9.28 -1.33 28.90
N LEU A 276 -8.58 -2.26 29.50
CA LEU A 276 -9.04 -3.63 29.71
C LEU A 276 -9.48 -3.83 31.16
N PRO A 277 -10.31 -4.84 31.44
CA PRO A 277 -10.77 -5.15 32.82
C PRO A 277 -9.60 -5.41 33.76
N GLU A 278 -9.81 -5.13 35.05
CA GLU A 278 -8.83 -5.44 36.09
C GLU A 278 -8.50 -6.94 36.08
N GLY A 279 -7.19 -7.26 36.15
CA GLY A 279 -6.73 -8.65 36.12
C GLY A 279 -6.59 -9.26 34.72
N TYR A 280 -6.91 -8.53 33.65
CA TYR A 280 -6.74 -9.05 32.30
C TYR A 280 -5.26 -9.34 31.99
N ALA A 281 -4.99 -10.49 31.34
CA ALA A 281 -3.63 -10.97 31.06
C ALA A 281 -2.94 -10.19 29.93
N VAL A 282 -2.73 -8.88 30.13
CA VAL A 282 -2.14 -7.96 29.13
C VAL A 282 -0.77 -8.44 28.64
N ASP A 283 0.05 -8.98 29.54
CA ASP A 283 1.40 -9.44 29.18
C ASP A 283 1.38 -10.68 28.27
N THR A 284 0.33 -11.52 28.38
CA THR A 284 0.15 -12.67 27.49
C THR A 284 -0.36 -12.24 26.11
N HIS A 285 -1.27 -11.26 26.05
CA HIS A 285 -2.04 -10.99 24.84
C HIS A 285 -1.60 -9.74 24.07
N PHE A 286 -0.93 -8.77 24.73
CA PHE A 286 -0.59 -7.46 24.15
C PHE A 286 0.86 -7.02 24.38
N ALA A 287 1.74 -7.90 24.87
CA ALA A 287 3.16 -7.61 25.07
C ALA A 287 4.06 -8.45 24.13
N PRO A 288 4.27 -8.02 22.87
CA PRO A 288 5.18 -8.69 21.95
C PRO A 288 6.63 -8.70 22.44
N THR A 289 7.38 -9.71 22.03
CA THR A 289 8.81 -9.87 22.37
C THR A 289 9.73 -8.99 21.51
N TYR A 290 9.25 -8.52 20.33
CA TYR A 290 10.00 -7.65 19.43
C TYR A 290 9.83 -6.16 19.79
N ASN A 291 10.65 -5.29 19.19
CA ASN A 291 10.52 -3.86 19.43
C ASN A 291 9.44 -3.21 18.57
N PRO A 292 8.80 -2.11 19.05
CA PRO A 292 7.89 -1.34 18.23
C PRO A 292 8.53 -0.94 16.90
N TRP A 293 7.79 -1.15 15.78
CA TRP A 293 8.23 -0.95 14.40
C TRP A 293 9.25 -1.97 13.85
N ASP A 294 9.63 -3.01 14.56
CA ASP A 294 10.26 -4.18 13.93
C ASP A 294 9.23 -4.92 13.06
N GLN A 295 7.97 -4.92 13.51
CA GLN A 295 6.79 -5.25 12.72
C GLN A 295 5.79 -4.09 12.77
N ARG A 296 4.78 -4.12 11.92
CA ARG A 296 3.77 -3.05 11.86
C ARG A 296 3.02 -2.94 13.17
N MET A 297 2.87 -1.73 13.72
CA MET A 297 1.96 -1.45 14.81
C MET A 297 0.53 -1.36 14.30
N CYS A 298 -0.42 -1.99 14.97
CA CYS A 298 -1.83 -1.91 14.65
C CYS A 298 -2.46 -0.70 15.36
N LEU A 299 -3.25 0.08 14.62
CA LEU A 299 -3.98 1.22 15.17
C LEU A 299 -5.47 0.88 15.27
N VAL A 300 -6.06 1.19 16.43
CA VAL A 300 -7.48 1.03 16.69
C VAL A 300 -8.08 2.39 17.05
N PRO A 301 -9.07 2.90 16.26
CA PRO A 301 -9.71 4.17 16.55
C PRO A 301 -10.53 4.05 17.82
N ASP A 302 -10.40 5.05 18.69
CA ASP A 302 -11.09 5.18 19.99
C ASP A 302 -10.94 3.97 20.91
N GLY A 303 -10.07 2.99 20.56
CA GLY A 303 -9.84 1.76 21.33
C GLY A 303 -10.94 0.73 21.18
N ASP A 304 -11.65 0.70 20.06
CA ASP A 304 -12.80 -0.16 19.79
C ASP A 304 -12.54 -1.65 20.05
N LEU A 305 -11.37 -2.18 19.72
CA LEU A 305 -10.98 -3.56 20.05
C LEU A 305 -10.99 -3.80 21.57
N PHE A 306 -10.39 -2.87 22.33
CA PHE A 306 -10.35 -2.98 23.79
C PHE A 306 -11.75 -2.88 24.40
N THR A 307 -12.62 -2.04 23.83
CA THR A 307 -14.02 -1.90 24.22
C THR A 307 -14.77 -3.20 23.99
N ALA A 308 -14.66 -3.82 22.81
CA ALA A 308 -15.31 -5.10 22.53
C ALA A 308 -14.88 -6.22 23.49
N ILE A 309 -13.58 -6.23 23.86
CA ILE A 309 -13.05 -7.19 24.86
C ILE A 309 -13.60 -6.89 26.25
N SER A 310 -13.61 -5.63 26.68
CA SER A 310 -14.06 -5.22 28.02
C SER A 310 -15.56 -5.47 28.23
N GLU A 311 -16.35 -5.39 27.18
CA GLU A 311 -17.79 -5.69 27.19
C GLU A 311 -18.09 -7.19 27.05
N GLY A 312 -17.06 -8.05 26.93
CA GLY A 312 -17.23 -9.50 26.82
C GLY A 312 -17.72 -9.97 25.44
N ARG A 313 -17.83 -9.08 24.45
CA ARG A 313 -18.25 -9.40 23.08
C ARG A 313 -17.13 -10.05 22.26
N ALA A 314 -15.89 -9.80 22.65
CA ALA A 314 -14.71 -10.42 22.04
C ALA A 314 -13.73 -10.93 23.11
N SER A 315 -12.88 -11.88 22.71
CA SER A 315 -11.77 -12.40 23.52
C SER A 315 -10.50 -12.56 22.71
N VAL A 316 -9.36 -12.63 23.38
CA VAL A 316 -8.06 -12.91 22.75
C VAL A 316 -7.50 -14.20 23.33
N VAL A 317 -7.08 -15.10 22.46
CA VAL A 317 -6.37 -16.33 22.80
C VAL A 317 -5.01 -16.31 22.15
N THR A 318 -3.95 -16.49 22.93
CA THR A 318 -2.57 -16.55 22.44
C THR A 318 -2.08 -17.97 22.58
N ASP A 319 -2.14 -18.73 21.48
CA ASP A 319 -1.74 -20.14 21.42
C ASP A 319 -1.51 -20.56 19.96
N GLN A 320 -1.00 -21.76 19.75
CA GLN A 320 -0.79 -22.36 18.44
C GLN A 320 -1.92 -23.35 18.11
N ILE A 321 -2.30 -23.39 16.86
CA ILE A 321 -3.27 -24.35 16.34
C ILE A 321 -2.60 -25.74 16.31
N ASP A 322 -3.24 -26.73 16.94
CA ASP A 322 -2.90 -28.14 16.79
C ASP A 322 -3.63 -28.68 15.55
N THR A 323 -4.96 -28.66 15.55
CA THR A 323 -5.76 -29.12 14.42
C THR A 323 -7.16 -28.48 14.44
N PHE A 324 -7.78 -28.42 13.27
CA PHE A 324 -9.22 -28.14 13.20
C PHE A 324 -10.01 -29.39 13.58
N THR A 325 -11.13 -29.18 14.29
CA THR A 325 -12.14 -30.20 14.57
C THR A 325 -13.40 -29.94 13.72
N GLU A 326 -14.39 -30.80 13.80
CA GLU A 326 -15.64 -30.59 13.07
C GLU A 326 -16.36 -29.29 13.47
N THR A 327 -16.18 -28.84 14.72
CA THR A 327 -16.93 -27.74 15.35
C THR A 327 -16.03 -26.57 15.81
N GLY A 328 -14.73 -26.60 15.49
CA GLY A 328 -13.84 -25.54 15.95
C GLY A 328 -12.36 -25.79 15.70
N ILE A 329 -11.54 -25.30 16.63
CA ILE A 329 -10.07 -25.38 16.54
C ILE A 329 -9.54 -25.88 17.88
N ARG A 330 -8.79 -27.00 17.86
CA ARG A 330 -8.03 -27.48 19.00
C ARG A 330 -6.65 -26.81 18.99
N LEU A 331 -6.23 -26.36 20.16
CA LEU A 331 -4.97 -25.67 20.40
C LEU A 331 -3.92 -26.63 20.99
N GLN A 332 -2.64 -26.23 20.89
CA GLN A 332 -1.55 -27.03 21.46
C GLN A 332 -1.61 -27.13 22.99
N SER A 333 -2.22 -26.19 23.68
CA SER A 333 -2.53 -26.29 25.12
C SER A 333 -3.54 -27.37 25.48
N GLY A 334 -4.21 -27.95 24.49
CA GLY A 334 -5.34 -28.87 24.67
C GLY A 334 -6.70 -28.17 24.76
N ALA A 335 -6.76 -26.85 24.83
CA ALA A 335 -8.01 -26.11 24.78
C ALA A 335 -8.67 -26.23 23.40
N GLU A 336 -10.01 -26.18 23.37
CA GLU A 336 -10.78 -26.17 22.13
C GLU A 336 -11.57 -24.87 22.01
N LEU A 337 -11.48 -24.22 20.85
CA LEU A 337 -12.26 -23.03 20.49
C LEU A 337 -13.40 -23.45 19.58
N GLU A 338 -14.61 -23.38 20.09
CA GLU A 338 -15.81 -23.60 19.28
C GLU A 338 -15.99 -22.44 18.27
N ALA A 339 -16.29 -22.78 17.03
CA ALA A 339 -16.49 -21.82 15.95
C ALA A 339 -17.57 -22.28 14.99
N ASP A 340 -18.46 -21.39 14.62
CA ASP A 340 -19.38 -21.57 13.51
C ASP A 340 -18.76 -21.04 12.19
N ILE A 341 -17.85 -20.04 12.30
CA ILE A 341 -17.13 -19.43 11.19
C ILE A 341 -15.68 -19.22 11.63
N VAL A 342 -14.74 -19.51 10.72
CA VAL A 342 -13.32 -19.18 10.91
C VAL A 342 -12.89 -18.16 9.86
N VAL A 343 -12.24 -17.07 10.30
CA VAL A 343 -11.68 -16.04 9.43
C VAL A 343 -10.15 -16.12 9.48
N SER A 344 -9.52 -16.47 8.37
CA SER A 344 -8.07 -16.60 8.25
C SER A 344 -7.44 -15.24 7.91
N ALA A 345 -7.23 -14.38 8.93
CA ALA A 345 -6.55 -13.09 8.80
C ALA A 345 -5.02 -13.23 8.90
N THR A 346 -4.46 -14.23 8.19
CA THR A 346 -3.07 -14.69 8.30
C THR A 346 -2.09 -13.92 7.43
N GLY A 347 -2.57 -12.92 6.71
CA GLY A 347 -1.77 -11.98 5.94
C GLY A 347 -2.00 -12.03 4.44
N LEU A 348 -1.19 -11.29 3.72
CA LEU A 348 -1.30 -11.10 2.28
C LEU A 348 -0.07 -11.66 1.56
N ASN A 349 -0.18 -11.86 0.26
CA ASN A 349 0.94 -12.10 -0.64
C ASN A 349 1.33 -10.80 -1.31
N LEU A 350 2.63 -10.59 -1.54
CA LEU A 350 3.12 -9.48 -2.33
C LEU A 350 3.29 -9.89 -3.80
N LEU A 351 3.14 -8.90 -4.68
CA LEU A 351 3.34 -9.05 -6.11
C LEU A 351 3.96 -7.74 -6.64
N ALA A 352 5.24 -7.79 -6.96
CA ALA A 352 5.95 -6.63 -7.49
C ALA A 352 5.37 -6.22 -8.85
N ILE A 353 5.25 -4.91 -9.08
CA ILE A 353 4.81 -4.32 -10.37
C ILE A 353 3.56 -4.95 -11.00
N GLY A 354 2.65 -5.51 -10.17
CA GLY A 354 1.44 -6.19 -10.65
C GLY A 354 1.68 -7.51 -11.38
N GLY A 355 2.88 -8.07 -11.27
CA GLY A 355 3.28 -9.34 -11.90
C GLY A 355 3.58 -9.24 -13.39
N MET A 356 3.67 -8.02 -13.98
CA MET A 356 4.10 -7.87 -15.36
C MET A 356 5.58 -8.19 -15.52
N GLN A 357 5.96 -8.72 -16.69
CA GLN A 357 7.34 -8.88 -17.07
C GLN A 357 7.87 -7.55 -17.65
N LEU A 358 9.08 -7.16 -17.25
CA LEU A 358 9.80 -6.04 -17.87
C LEU A 358 10.94 -6.58 -18.72
N GLU A 359 11.14 -5.96 -19.89
CA GLU A 359 12.21 -6.27 -20.80
C GLU A 359 12.88 -4.97 -21.28
N VAL A 360 14.19 -4.95 -21.41
CA VAL A 360 14.97 -3.83 -21.96
C VAL A 360 15.90 -4.39 -23.02
N ASP A 361 15.73 -3.95 -24.27
CA ASP A 361 16.51 -4.35 -25.44
C ASP A 361 16.65 -5.88 -25.55
N GLY A 362 15.53 -6.60 -25.47
CA GLY A 362 15.46 -8.06 -25.57
C GLY A 362 15.96 -8.82 -24.33
N ARG A 363 16.20 -8.13 -23.20
CA ARG A 363 16.65 -8.75 -21.95
C ARG A 363 15.62 -8.59 -20.86
N ILE A 364 15.19 -9.70 -20.28
CA ILE A 364 14.28 -9.69 -19.12
C ILE A 364 14.96 -9.02 -17.92
N VAL A 365 14.25 -8.10 -17.29
CA VAL A 365 14.69 -7.40 -16.08
C VAL A 365 14.36 -8.26 -14.87
N ASP A 366 15.36 -8.80 -14.20
CA ASP A 366 15.22 -9.38 -12.88
C ASP A 366 15.21 -8.26 -11.82
N LEU A 367 14.05 -8.00 -11.24
CA LEU A 367 13.88 -6.94 -10.24
C LEU A 367 14.83 -7.10 -9.05
N SER A 368 15.13 -8.33 -8.63
CA SER A 368 16.01 -8.63 -7.49
C SER A 368 17.46 -8.19 -7.72
N ASN A 369 17.85 -8.01 -8.97
CA ASN A 369 19.17 -7.53 -9.38
C ASN A 369 19.21 -6.02 -9.61
N THR A 370 18.07 -5.31 -9.44
CA THR A 370 18.02 -3.86 -9.59
C THR A 370 18.20 -3.14 -8.26
N VAL A 371 18.67 -1.90 -8.33
CA VAL A 371 18.74 -0.98 -7.18
C VAL A 371 17.74 0.15 -7.41
N SER A 372 16.97 0.46 -6.36
CA SER A 372 15.95 1.49 -6.45
C SER A 372 16.55 2.90 -6.38
N TYR A 373 16.31 3.69 -7.42
CA TYR A 373 16.67 5.11 -7.47
C TYR A 373 15.54 5.97 -6.89
N LYS A 374 15.87 6.78 -5.87
CA LYS A 374 14.93 7.67 -5.14
C LYS A 374 13.68 6.95 -4.61
N GLY A 375 13.71 5.61 -4.55
CA GLY A 375 12.57 4.79 -4.13
C GLY A 375 11.43 4.72 -5.15
N MET A 376 11.70 5.00 -6.44
CA MET A 376 10.67 5.10 -7.46
C MET A 376 11.09 4.69 -8.88
N MET A 377 12.35 4.62 -9.19
CA MET A 377 12.87 4.10 -10.48
C MET A 377 13.82 2.94 -10.20
N LEU A 378 14.17 2.19 -11.23
CA LEU A 378 15.05 1.02 -11.15
C LEU A 378 16.32 1.25 -11.95
N SER A 379 17.47 0.82 -11.42
CA SER A 379 18.72 0.90 -12.16
C SER A 379 18.66 0.13 -13.48
N GLY A 380 19.12 0.75 -14.56
CA GLY A 380 19.14 0.15 -15.90
C GLY A 380 17.79 0.05 -16.60
N VAL A 381 16.70 0.58 -16.02
CA VAL A 381 15.36 0.54 -16.62
C VAL A 381 14.98 1.95 -17.09
N PRO A 382 14.92 2.19 -18.43
CA PRO A 382 14.67 3.50 -18.98
C PRO A 382 13.21 3.94 -18.84
N ASN A 383 12.97 5.26 -18.69
CA ASN A 383 11.63 5.89 -18.72
C ASN A 383 10.58 5.14 -17.90
N PHE A 384 10.96 4.71 -16.71
CA PHE A 384 10.15 3.89 -15.82
C PHE A 384 10.02 4.54 -14.46
N ALA A 385 8.82 4.52 -13.89
CA ALA A 385 8.59 4.85 -12.49
C ALA A 385 7.65 3.85 -11.83
N TRP A 386 7.87 3.59 -10.54
CA TRP A 386 7.06 2.72 -9.72
C TRP A 386 6.72 3.38 -8.38
N THR A 387 5.44 3.43 -8.04
CA THR A 387 5.00 4.01 -6.77
C THR A 387 4.87 2.96 -5.69
N ILE A 388 5.70 3.07 -4.66
CA ILE A 388 5.60 2.36 -3.39
C ILE A 388 5.57 3.39 -2.25
N GLY A 389 4.61 3.23 -1.35
CA GLY A 389 4.45 4.09 -0.18
C GLY A 389 5.44 3.80 0.94
N TYR A 390 5.29 4.51 2.05
CA TYR A 390 6.06 4.25 3.26
C TYR A 390 5.57 3.00 4.01
N THR A 391 6.48 2.32 4.69
CA THR A 391 6.14 1.24 5.62
C THR A 391 5.74 1.75 7.01
N ASN A 392 6.13 2.98 7.35
CA ASN A 392 5.97 3.61 8.67
C ASN A 392 5.11 4.89 8.66
N ALA A 393 4.49 5.22 7.54
CA ALA A 393 3.64 6.40 7.37
C ALA A 393 2.60 6.15 6.27
N SER A 394 1.69 7.11 6.07
CA SER A 394 0.67 7.04 5.02
C SER A 394 1.26 6.89 3.62
N TRP A 395 0.64 6.01 2.85
CA TRP A 395 1.04 5.67 1.49
C TRP A 395 1.15 6.88 0.57
N THR A 396 0.14 7.75 0.59
CA THR A 396 0.00 8.88 -0.33
C THR A 396 1.04 9.97 -0.10
N LEU A 397 1.62 10.05 1.10
CA LEU A 397 2.75 10.97 1.33
C LEU A 397 3.91 10.72 0.35
N LYS A 398 4.20 9.45 0.05
CA LYS A 398 5.23 9.10 -0.95
C LYS A 398 4.68 9.16 -2.37
N ALA A 399 3.46 8.68 -2.60
CA ALA A 399 2.83 8.66 -3.92
C ALA A 399 2.71 10.07 -4.53
N ASP A 400 2.29 11.07 -3.75
CA ASP A 400 2.27 12.47 -4.19
C ASP A 400 3.66 12.96 -4.63
N LEU A 401 4.70 12.65 -3.84
CA LEU A 401 6.07 13.07 -4.15
C LEU A 401 6.62 12.39 -5.42
N VAL A 402 6.30 11.13 -5.62
CA VAL A 402 6.69 10.39 -6.84
C VAL A 402 6.01 11.00 -8.06
N ALA A 403 4.69 11.26 -7.99
CA ALA A 403 3.96 11.88 -9.09
C ALA A 403 4.48 13.29 -9.43
N GLU A 404 4.79 14.10 -8.40
CA GLU A 404 5.39 15.42 -8.59
C GLU A 404 6.78 15.33 -9.24
N TYR A 405 7.60 14.34 -8.83
CA TYR A 405 8.93 14.13 -9.42
C TYR A 405 8.83 13.68 -10.88
N VAL A 406 7.92 12.75 -11.20
CA VAL A 406 7.68 12.30 -12.58
C VAL A 406 7.31 13.50 -13.48
N CYS A 407 6.40 14.39 -13.02
CA CYS A 407 6.07 15.60 -13.78
C CYS A 407 7.28 16.51 -13.98
N ARG A 408 8.12 16.70 -12.95
CA ARG A 408 9.37 17.49 -13.08
C ARG A 408 10.33 16.86 -14.09
N LEU A 409 10.47 15.53 -14.04
CA LEU A 409 11.35 14.77 -14.91
C LEU A 409 10.91 14.89 -16.38
N LEU A 410 9.62 14.70 -16.66
CA LEU A 410 9.06 14.82 -18.01
C LEU A 410 9.25 16.24 -18.57
N LYS A 411 8.97 17.28 -17.77
CA LYS A 411 9.20 18.68 -18.17
C LYS A 411 10.70 18.96 -18.48
N HIS A 412 11.59 18.38 -17.68
CA HIS A 412 13.03 18.51 -17.91
C HIS A 412 13.45 17.83 -19.21
N MET A 413 12.97 16.61 -19.45
CA MET A 413 13.25 15.88 -20.69
C MET A 413 12.76 16.64 -21.91
N ASP A 414 11.52 17.16 -21.88
CA ASP A 414 10.96 17.94 -22.98
C ASP A 414 11.77 19.20 -23.26
N THR A 415 12.13 19.94 -22.21
CA THR A 415 12.89 21.20 -22.36
C THR A 415 14.30 20.97 -22.90
N ALA A 416 14.93 19.87 -22.49
CA ALA A 416 16.31 19.53 -22.92
C ALA A 416 16.37 18.69 -24.21
N GLY A 417 15.21 18.25 -24.74
CA GLY A 417 15.17 17.40 -25.96
C GLY A 417 15.61 15.96 -25.70
N TYR A 418 15.48 15.46 -24.49
CA TYR A 418 15.81 14.07 -24.15
C TYR A 418 14.63 13.14 -24.44
N ALA A 419 14.91 12.00 -25.08
CA ALA A 419 13.93 10.96 -25.33
C ALA A 419 13.91 9.90 -24.22
N SER A 420 15.04 9.69 -23.54
CA SER A 420 15.11 8.71 -22.46
C SER A 420 15.93 9.18 -21.26
N VAL A 421 15.61 8.61 -20.11
CA VAL A 421 16.32 8.74 -18.84
C VAL A 421 16.45 7.36 -18.19
N THR A 422 17.67 6.98 -17.85
CA THR A 422 17.97 5.68 -17.24
C THR A 422 18.78 5.88 -15.96
N PRO A 423 18.31 5.42 -14.79
CA PRO A 423 19.13 5.45 -13.57
C PRO A 423 20.36 4.56 -13.71
N ASP A 424 21.53 5.11 -13.40
CA ASP A 424 22.81 4.42 -13.47
C ASP A 424 23.38 4.19 -12.06
N ALA A 425 23.38 2.93 -11.63
CA ALA A 425 23.88 2.53 -10.32
C ALA A 425 25.40 2.29 -10.28
N ALA A 426 26.16 2.74 -11.28
CA ALA A 426 27.61 2.60 -11.30
C ALA A 426 28.24 3.15 -10.00
N GLY A 427 29.09 2.34 -9.35
CA GLY A 427 29.72 2.69 -8.09
C GLY A 427 28.79 2.71 -6.86
N THR A 428 27.57 2.15 -6.96
CA THR A 428 26.65 1.98 -5.83
C THR A 428 26.66 0.53 -5.38
N THR A 429 26.77 0.31 -4.05
CA THR A 429 26.68 -1.02 -3.45
C THR A 429 25.26 -1.25 -2.98
N ALA A 430 24.68 -2.42 -3.32
CA ALA A 430 23.42 -2.85 -2.75
C ALA A 430 23.58 -3.08 -1.25
N ALA A 431 22.82 -2.33 -0.43
CA ALA A 431 23.03 -2.27 1.02
C ALA A 431 21.92 -2.94 1.84
N GLY A 432 20.81 -3.35 1.21
CA GLY A 432 19.71 -3.98 1.94
C GLY A 432 18.44 -4.15 1.12
N PRO A 433 17.41 -4.71 1.74
CA PRO A 433 16.12 -4.93 1.07
C PRO A 433 15.39 -3.62 0.81
N PHE A 434 14.56 -3.58 -0.23
CA PHE A 434 13.71 -2.45 -0.55
C PHE A 434 12.70 -2.12 0.57
N LEU A 435 12.10 -3.15 1.16
CA LEU A 435 11.20 -3.01 2.30
C LEU A 435 11.91 -3.48 3.58
N ASP A 436 12.25 -2.55 4.45
CA ASP A 436 12.86 -2.82 5.75
C ASP A 436 11.78 -3.03 6.82
N LEU A 437 11.08 -4.16 6.76
CA LEU A 437 10.04 -4.56 7.71
C LEU A 437 10.11 -6.07 7.95
N ALA A 438 10.13 -6.48 9.22
CA ALA A 438 10.26 -7.88 9.61
C ALA A 438 8.93 -8.68 9.59
N SER A 439 7.86 -8.11 9.06
CA SER A 439 6.56 -8.79 8.92
C SER A 439 6.65 -10.01 7.99
N GLY A 440 5.92 -11.08 8.32
CA GLY A 440 6.01 -12.36 7.61
C GLY A 440 5.74 -12.25 6.10
N TYR A 441 4.75 -11.46 5.70
CA TYR A 441 4.40 -11.25 4.29
C TYR A 441 5.52 -10.53 3.50
N VAL A 442 6.25 -9.62 4.14
CA VAL A 442 7.40 -8.96 3.52
C VAL A 442 8.55 -9.95 3.37
N LYS A 443 8.89 -10.68 4.44
CA LYS A 443 10.00 -11.65 4.42
C LYS A 443 9.87 -12.71 3.32
N ARG A 444 8.64 -13.15 3.04
CA ARG A 444 8.38 -14.13 1.98
C ARG A 444 8.70 -13.64 0.57
N SER A 445 8.59 -12.33 0.34
CA SER A 445 8.73 -11.73 -0.99
C SER A 445 10.00 -10.90 -1.18
N LEU A 446 10.88 -10.80 -0.17
CA LEU A 446 12.09 -9.97 -0.25
C LEU A 446 13.04 -10.38 -1.40
N ALA A 447 13.08 -11.67 -1.72
CA ALA A 447 13.93 -12.20 -2.79
C ALA A 447 13.52 -11.74 -4.19
N GLU A 448 12.26 -11.30 -4.36
CA GLU A 448 11.68 -10.88 -5.65
C GLU A 448 11.66 -9.36 -5.82
N LEU A 449 12.03 -8.62 -4.78
CA LEU A 449 11.97 -7.16 -4.77
C LEU A 449 13.35 -6.54 -5.08
N PRO A 450 13.38 -5.31 -5.61
CA PRO A 450 14.62 -4.54 -5.78
C PRO A 450 15.38 -4.39 -4.46
N LYS A 451 16.63 -3.95 -4.55
CA LYS A 451 17.46 -3.59 -3.40
C LYS A 451 17.51 -2.08 -3.23
N GLN A 452 17.86 -1.62 -2.05
CA GLN A 452 18.29 -0.24 -1.84
C GLN A 452 19.82 -0.14 -1.82
N GLY A 453 20.34 1.02 -2.18
CA GLY A 453 21.78 1.30 -2.12
C GLY A 453 22.24 1.81 -0.77
N ASP A 454 23.55 1.96 -0.62
CA ASP A 454 24.24 2.40 0.60
C ASP A 454 24.14 3.92 0.85
N ARG A 455 23.92 4.72 -0.20
CA ARG A 455 23.90 6.19 -0.17
C ARG A 455 22.80 6.79 -1.04
N ALA A 456 22.49 8.07 -0.83
CA ALA A 456 21.60 8.83 -1.71
C ALA A 456 22.22 8.94 -3.12
N PRO A 457 21.42 8.90 -4.18
CA PRO A 457 19.94 8.84 -4.23
C PRO A 457 19.35 7.43 -4.13
N TRP A 458 20.17 6.41 -3.88
CA TRP A 458 19.80 4.99 -3.88
C TRP A 458 19.30 4.46 -2.55
N ARG A 459 19.57 5.20 -1.45
CA ARG A 459 19.11 4.82 -0.11
C ARG A 459 17.69 5.29 0.17
N LEU A 460 16.84 4.40 0.66
CA LEU A 460 15.49 4.71 1.09
C LEU A 460 15.48 5.22 2.53
N HIS A 461 14.99 6.44 2.74
CA HIS A 461 15.03 7.07 4.06
C HIS A 461 13.81 6.75 4.93
N GLN A 462 12.71 6.26 4.35
CA GLN A 462 11.43 6.07 5.05
C GLN A 462 11.06 7.31 5.89
N ASN A 463 11.30 8.51 5.32
CA ASN A 463 11.14 9.78 6.01
C ASN A 463 10.62 10.87 5.05
N TYR A 464 9.39 11.32 5.29
CA TYR A 464 8.72 12.29 4.43
C TYR A 464 9.50 13.61 4.26
N VAL A 465 10.11 14.15 5.34
CA VAL A 465 10.86 15.41 5.27
C VAL A 465 12.09 15.28 4.37
N LYS A 466 12.82 14.17 4.49
CA LYS A 466 13.98 13.90 3.63
C LYS A 466 13.55 13.69 2.17
N ASP A 467 12.46 12.97 1.96
CA ASP A 467 11.94 12.71 0.61
C ASP A 467 11.37 13.97 -0.04
N VAL A 468 10.74 14.88 0.71
CA VAL A 468 10.36 16.22 0.19
C VAL A 468 11.58 16.98 -0.34
N ARG A 469 12.71 16.95 0.38
CA ARG A 469 13.93 17.58 -0.10
C ARG A 469 14.48 16.89 -1.35
N LEU A 470 14.52 15.56 -1.33
CA LEU A 470 15.08 14.75 -2.42
C LEU A 470 14.23 14.85 -3.69
N LEU A 471 12.91 14.73 -3.59
CA LEU A 471 12.02 14.59 -4.75
C LEU A 471 11.48 15.93 -5.28
N ARG A 472 11.23 16.92 -4.41
CA ARG A 472 10.76 18.24 -4.86
C ARG A 472 11.88 19.22 -5.19
N ARG A 473 13.02 19.16 -4.48
CA ARG A 473 14.08 20.16 -4.56
C ARG A 473 15.42 19.61 -4.96
N GLY A 474 15.60 18.28 -4.88
CA GLY A 474 16.84 17.63 -5.28
C GLY A 474 17.07 17.72 -6.78
N PRO A 475 18.31 17.46 -7.22
CA PRO A 475 18.67 17.43 -8.64
C PRO A 475 17.86 16.34 -9.37
N ILE A 476 17.70 16.52 -10.68
CA ILE A 476 17.02 15.55 -11.55
C ILE A 476 18.06 14.68 -12.27
N ASP A 477 19.25 15.20 -12.45
CA ASP A 477 20.35 14.65 -13.23
C ASP A 477 21.39 13.88 -12.40
N ASP A 478 21.15 13.68 -11.11
CA ASP A 478 22.04 12.92 -10.23
C ASP A 478 21.89 11.39 -10.45
N ALA A 479 22.97 10.73 -10.84
CA ALA A 479 23.03 9.27 -11.06
C ALA A 479 21.99 8.74 -12.08
N VAL A 480 21.76 9.49 -13.15
CA VAL A 480 20.95 9.11 -14.31
C VAL A 480 21.68 9.44 -15.60
N VAL A 481 21.40 8.70 -16.66
CA VAL A 481 21.86 8.97 -18.02
C VAL A 481 20.67 9.42 -18.85
N PHE A 482 20.77 10.60 -19.46
CA PHE A 482 19.81 11.09 -20.44
C PHE A 482 20.31 10.82 -21.85
N ALA A 483 19.42 10.42 -22.77
CA ALA A 483 19.75 10.28 -24.18
C ALA A 483 18.77 11.07 -25.06
N PRO A 484 19.25 11.78 -26.10
CA PRO A 484 18.39 12.45 -27.05
C PRO A 484 17.70 11.45 -27.99
N ALA A 485 16.67 11.89 -28.70
CA ALA A 485 16.05 11.09 -29.76
C ALA A 485 17.08 10.73 -30.87
N VAL A 486 16.96 9.52 -31.42
CA VAL A 486 17.93 9.02 -32.47
C VAL A 486 18.04 9.96 -33.66
N SER A 487 16.94 10.61 -34.07
CA SER A 487 16.95 11.63 -35.15
C SER A 487 17.83 12.85 -34.84
N ALA A 488 18.07 13.16 -33.55
CA ALA A 488 18.97 14.23 -33.12
C ALA A 488 20.44 13.78 -33.10
N ARG A 489 20.71 12.48 -32.87
CA ARG A 489 22.07 11.92 -32.93
C ARG A 489 22.68 12.01 -34.35
N VAL A 490 21.87 11.76 -35.38
CA VAL A 490 22.34 11.86 -36.77
C VAL A 490 22.70 13.31 -37.16
N ARG A 491 21.98 14.33 -36.64
CA ARG A 491 22.28 15.75 -36.93
C ARG A 491 23.48 16.32 -36.17
N SER A 492 23.88 15.72 -35.05
CA SER A 492 25.05 16.17 -34.27
C SER A 492 26.36 15.52 -34.72
N MET A 493 26.31 14.48 -35.56
CA MET A 493 27.47 13.80 -36.17
C MET A 493 27.70 14.18 -37.64
N ALA A 494 26.83 14.99 -38.22
CA ALA A 494 26.97 15.60 -39.55
C ALA A 494 27.30 17.12 -39.41
#